data_f6a8cb1e74c576ec9e6d338319239bea
#
_entry.id   f6a8cb1e74c576ec9e6d338319239bea
#
_cell.length_a   1.000
_cell.length_b   1.000
_cell.length_c   1.000
_cell.angle_alpha   90.00
_cell.angle_beta   90.00
_cell.angle_gamma   90.00
#
_symmetry.space_group_name_H-M   'P 1'
#
loop_
_entity.id
_entity.type
_entity.pdbx_description
1 polymer ?
#
loop_
_entity_poly.entity_id
_entity_poly.type
_entity_poly.pdbx_seq_one_letter_code
_entity_poly.pdbx_strand_id
1 'polypeptide(L)'
;LIQVIIRTIICLILGCSVLFLPRYIIMWLKQRRRSRFNLQLVEALSSMSNAMKSGFSIMQAMEHVVANGESPISEEFETMLHQTRVGVGFQEALRNMDRRVGSEDLTLVVLSIETARKTGGNLTEIFASISHTIRERMRIEKRIDTLTAQGRLQGIVLSLMPVVIGLVLHLLEP
;
A
#
# COMPACT_ATOMS: atom_id res chain seq x y z
N LEU A 1 -17.31 41.15 23.89
CA LEU A 1 -16.21 40.26 24.33
C LEU A 1 -16.41 38.84 23.78
N ILE A 2 -17.57 38.21 24.01
CA ILE A 2 -17.87 36.84 23.54
C ILE A 2 -17.77 36.69 22.01
N GLN A 3 -18.27 37.63 21.23
CA GLN A 3 -18.17 37.58 19.76
C GLN A 3 -16.74 37.69 19.22
N VAL A 4 -15.89 38.45 19.92
CA VAL A 4 -14.47 38.56 19.56
C VAL A 4 -13.73 37.24 19.84
N ILE A 5 -14.02 36.62 20.99
CA ILE A 5 -13.44 35.31 21.35
C ILE A 5 -13.86 34.23 20.35
N ILE A 6 -15.14 34.18 19.99
CA ILE A 6 -15.63 33.21 19.00
C ILE A 6 -14.96 33.40 17.62
N ARG A 7 -14.81 34.64 17.16
CA ARG A 7 -14.11 34.93 15.89
C ARG A 7 -12.64 34.53 15.91
N THR A 8 -11.93 34.80 17.01
CA THR A 8 -10.51 34.37 17.16
C THR A 8 -10.36 32.86 17.20
N ILE A 9 -11.24 32.13 17.87
CA ILE A 9 -11.24 30.67 17.90
C ILE A 9 -11.51 30.09 16.50
N ILE A 10 -12.47 30.63 15.76
CA ILE A 10 -12.79 30.19 14.39
C ILE A 10 -11.61 30.46 13.45
N CYS A 11 -10.95 31.62 13.53
CA CYS A 11 -9.74 31.91 12.75
C CYS A 11 -8.58 30.99 13.10
N LEU A 12 -8.38 30.63 14.34
CA LEU A 12 -7.36 29.69 14.80
C LEU A 12 -7.62 28.27 14.28
N ILE A 13 -8.86 27.81 14.33
CA ILE A 13 -9.27 26.50 13.82
C ILE A 13 -9.09 26.43 12.29
N LEU A 14 -9.51 27.47 11.57
CA LEU A 14 -9.33 27.58 10.11
C LEU A 14 -7.84 27.63 9.73
N GLY A 15 -7.02 28.39 10.45
CA GLY A 15 -5.58 28.47 10.22
C GLY A 15 -4.87 27.13 10.46
N CYS A 16 -5.18 26.44 11.55
CA CYS A 16 -4.68 25.08 11.79
C CYS A 16 -5.12 24.09 10.72
N SER A 17 -6.38 24.15 10.31
CA SER A 17 -6.93 23.26 9.28
C SER A 17 -6.18 23.39 7.95
N VAL A 18 -5.88 24.61 7.51
CA VAL A 18 -5.13 24.88 6.26
C VAL A 18 -3.71 24.33 6.31
N LEU A 19 -3.05 24.32 7.46
CA LEU A 19 -1.68 23.78 7.62
C LEU A 19 -1.66 22.23 7.68
N PHE A 20 -2.67 21.61 8.27
CA PHE A 20 -2.74 20.15 8.41
C PHE A 20 -3.28 19.43 7.17
N LEU A 21 -4.18 20.07 6.40
CA LEU A 21 -4.80 19.51 5.19
C LEU A 21 -3.77 19.03 4.14
N PRO A 22 -2.77 19.82 3.70
CA PRO A 22 -1.83 19.38 2.67
C PRO A 22 -0.97 18.20 3.13
N ARG A 23 -0.58 18.17 4.40
CA ARG A 23 0.18 17.06 4.97
C ARG A 23 -0.63 15.76 4.99
N TYR A 24 -1.91 15.83 5.35
CA TYR A 24 -2.81 14.68 5.36
C TYR A 24 -3.06 14.14 3.95
N ILE A 25 -3.27 15.03 2.97
CA ILE A 25 -3.47 14.65 1.56
C ILE A 25 -2.22 13.95 1.01
N ILE A 26 -1.02 14.49 1.26
CA ILE A 26 0.23 13.87 0.80
C ILE A 26 0.43 12.49 1.44
N MET A 27 0.16 12.34 2.74
CA MET A 27 0.26 11.04 3.42
C MET A 27 -0.75 10.03 2.85
N TRP A 28 -1.98 10.46 2.58
CA TRP A 28 -3.02 9.62 1.99
C TRP A 28 -2.65 9.18 0.56
N LEU A 29 -2.14 10.09 -0.27
CA LEU A 29 -1.68 9.78 -1.63
C LEU A 29 -0.50 8.79 -1.62
N LYS A 30 0.48 8.98 -0.73
CA LYS A 30 1.60 8.05 -0.55
C LYS A 30 1.11 6.66 -0.13
N GLN A 31 0.20 6.60 0.84
CA GLN A 31 -0.35 5.33 1.30
C GLN A 31 -1.13 4.61 0.19
N ARG A 32 -1.93 5.34 -0.58
CA ARG A 32 -2.67 4.80 -1.73
C ARG A 32 -1.72 4.27 -2.81
N ARG A 33 -0.65 5.02 -3.16
CA ARG A 33 0.36 4.58 -4.12
C ARG A 33 1.08 3.32 -3.62
N ARG A 34 1.47 3.28 -2.33
CA ARG A 34 2.11 2.13 -1.70
C ARG A 34 1.21 0.89 -1.69
N SER A 35 -0.06 1.05 -1.34
CA SER A 35 -1.04 -0.05 -1.37
C SER A 35 -1.21 -0.62 -2.78
N ARG A 36 -1.30 0.25 -3.81
CA ARG A 36 -1.36 -0.17 -5.21
C ARG A 36 -0.09 -0.90 -5.63
N PHE A 37 1.08 -0.40 -5.23
CA PHE A 37 2.37 -1.05 -5.47
C PHE A 37 2.41 -2.47 -4.88
N ASN A 38 1.97 -2.65 -3.62
CA ASN A 38 1.96 -3.96 -2.96
C ASN A 38 1.05 -4.97 -3.68
N LEU A 39 -0.11 -4.54 -4.18
CA LEU A 39 -0.98 -5.39 -5.00
C LEU A 39 -0.28 -5.86 -6.27
N GLN A 40 0.36 -4.93 -6.98
CA GLN A 40 1.09 -5.21 -8.21
C GLN A 40 2.36 -6.03 -7.97
N LEU A 41 3.00 -5.88 -6.80
CA LEU A 41 4.21 -6.63 -6.44
C LEU A 41 3.99 -8.15 -6.44
N VAL A 42 2.83 -8.60 -5.96
CA VAL A 42 2.48 -10.03 -5.95
C VAL A 42 2.43 -10.60 -7.37
N GLU A 43 1.85 -9.86 -8.31
CA GLU A 43 1.76 -10.26 -9.72
C GLU A 43 3.13 -10.21 -10.38
N ALA A 44 3.92 -9.16 -10.11
CA ALA A 44 5.27 -9.02 -10.60
C ALA A 44 6.17 -10.17 -10.15
N LEU A 45 6.15 -10.53 -8.86
CA LEU A 45 6.93 -11.66 -8.32
C LEU A 45 6.52 -12.98 -8.97
N SER A 46 5.23 -13.22 -9.18
CA SER A 46 4.72 -14.40 -9.86
C SER A 46 5.19 -14.45 -11.32
N SER A 47 5.12 -13.33 -12.04
CA SER A 47 5.59 -13.19 -13.41
C SER A 47 7.10 -13.41 -13.50
N MET A 48 7.88 -12.80 -12.62
CA MET A 48 9.33 -12.99 -12.53
C MET A 48 9.69 -14.44 -12.24
N SER A 49 9.01 -15.10 -11.30
CA SER A 49 9.23 -16.52 -11.02
C SER A 49 9.00 -17.39 -12.27
N ASN A 50 7.91 -17.13 -13.00
CA ASN A 50 7.59 -17.86 -14.22
C ASN A 50 8.63 -17.60 -15.35
N ALA A 51 9.04 -16.35 -15.54
CA ALA A 51 10.08 -16.01 -16.50
C ALA A 51 11.41 -16.73 -16.17
N MET A 52 11.81 -16.73 -14.90
CA MET A 52 13.03 -17.42 -14.46
C MET A 52 12.94 -18.95 -14.59
N LYS A 53 11.74 -19.55 -14.39
CA LYS A 53 11.50 -20.97 -14.69
C LYS A 53 11.69 -21.30 -16.16
N SER A 54 11.38 -20.34 -17.04
CA SER A 54 11.60 -20.47 -18.48
C SER A 54 13.05 -20.19 -18.92
N GLY A 55 13.97 -19.97 -17.96
CA GLY A 55 15.39 -19.77 -18.22
C GLY A 55 15.83 -18.30 -18.37
N PHE A 56 14.94 -17.34 -18.17
CA PHE A 56 15.34 -15.93 -18.17
C PHE A 56 16.15 -15.57 -16.93
N SER A 57 17.10 -14.66 -17.09
CA SER A 57 17.83 -14.06 -15.98
C SER A 57 16.93 -13.17 -15.14
N ILE A 58 17.35 -12.89 -13.89
CA ILE A 58 16.60 -11.97 -13.01
C ILE A 58 16.42 -10.57 -13.63
N MET A 59 17.43 -10.07 -14.36
CA MET A 59 17.37 -8.77 -15.03
C MET A 59 16.31 -8.77 -16.13
N GLN A 60 16.28 -9.82 -16.98
CA GLN A 60 15.26 -9.99 -18.02
C GLN A 60 13.86 -10.15 -17.44
N ALA A 61 13.73 -10.87 -16.32
CA ALA A 61 12.45 -11.00 -15.61
C ALA A 61 11.95 -9.65 -15.06
N MET A 62 12.85 -8.80 -14.57
CA MET A 62 12.53 -7.44 -14.16
C MET A 62 12.17 -6.53 -15.34
N GLU A 63 12.89 -6.64 -16.47
CA GLU A 63 12.54 -5.92 -17.71
C GLU A 63 11.15 -6.30 -18.22
N HIS A 64 10.77 -7.56 -18.07
CA HIS A 64 9.41 -8.02 -18.39
C HIS A 64 8.35 -7.36 -17.49
N VAL A 65 8.65 -7.14 -16.21
CA VAL A 65 7.76 -6.39 -15.31
C VAL A 65 7.61 -4.93 -15.75
N VAL A 66 8.70 -4.30 -16.20
CA VAL A 66 8.65 -2.91 -16.71
C VAL A 66 7.80 -2.83 -17.99
N ALA A 67 7.97 -3.79 -18.90
CA ALA A 67 7.28 -3.77 -20.19
C ALA A 67 5.77 -4.03 -20.08
N ASN A 68 5.33 -4.84 -19.11
CA ASN A 68 3.94 -5.28 -18.99
C ASN A 68 3.23 -4.77 -17.72
N GLY A 69 3.96 -4.17 -16.80
CA GLY A 69 3.41 -3.64 -15.54
C GLY A 69 2.80 -2.26 -15.71
N GLU A 70 1.84 -1.95 -14.85
CA GLU A 70 1.27 -0.61 -14.73
C GLU A 70 2.02 0.22 -13.68
N SER A 71 1.85 1.56 -13.73
CA SER A 71 2.30 2.45 -12.64
C SER A 71 1.56 2.10 -11.33
N PRO A 72 2.23 2.08 -10.19
CA PRO A 72 3.59 2.52 -9.89
C PRO A 72 4.71 1.48 -10.02
N ILE A 73 4.41 0.18 -10.21
CA ILE A 73 5.46 -0.86 -10.17
C ILE A 73 6.44 -0.76 -11.33
N SER A 74 5.94 -0.53 -12.56
CA SER A 74 6.79 -0.37 -13.75
C SER A 74 7.79 0.78 -13.59
N GLU A 75 7.35 1.92 -13.07
CA GLU A 75 8.19 3.11 -12.85
C GLU A 75 9.34 2.84 -11.85
N GLU A 76 9.05 2.12 -10.76
CA GLU A 76 10.06 1.83 -9.73
C GLU A 76 11.07 0.79 -10.21
N PHE A 77 10.62 -0.24 -10.94
CA PHE A 77 11.52 -1.21 -11.55
C PHE A 77 12.34 -0.59 -12.69
N GLU A 78 11.75 0.26 -13.52
CA GLU A 78 12.46 0.99 -14.57
C GLU A 78 13.57 1.87 -13.97
N THR A 79 13.25 2.62 -12.93
CA THR A 79 14.23 3.44 -12.21
C THR A 79 15.38 2.59 -11.65
N MET A 80 15.08 1.42 -11.09
CA MET A 80 16.07 0.51 -10.55
C MET A 80 16.96 -0.06 -11.67
N LEU A 81 16.37 -0.51 -12.78
CA LEU A 81 17.10 -1.00 -13.95
C LEU A 81 17.98 0.10 -14.56
N HIS A 82 17.46 1.33 -14.66
CA HIS A 82 18.25 2.47 -15.14
C HIS A 82 19.46 2.72 -14.26
N GLN A 83 19.32 2.72 -12.93
CA GLN A 83 20.45 2.85 -12.00
C GLN A 83 21.52 1.78 -12.24
N THR A 84 21.09 0.55 -12.48
CA THR A 84 22.01 -0.56 -12.76
C THR A 84 22.74 -0.37 -14.10
N ARG A 85 22.06 0.15 -15.13
CA ARG A 85 22.67 0.46 -16.44
C ARG A 85 23.71 1.58 -16.40
N VAL A 86 23.54 2.54 -15.49
CA VAL A 86 24.51 3.63 -15.28
C VAL A 86 25.63 3.28 -14.28
N GLY A 87 25.71 2.00 -13.87
CA GLY A 87 26.84 1.48 -13.08
C GLY A 87 26.59 1.40 -11.57
N VAL A 88 25.39 1.71 -11.07
CA VAL A 88 25.05 1.44 -9.67
C VAL A 88 24.92 -0.08 -9.48
N GLY A 89 25.56 -0.60 -8.43
CA GLY A 89 25.49 -2.03 -8.11
C GLY A 89 24.04 -2.51 -7.94
N PHE A 90 23.71 -3.69 -8.47
CA PHE A 90 22.35 -4.25 -8.45
C PHE A 90 21.73 -4.25 -7.03
N GLN A 91 22.49 -4.64 -6.00
CA GLN A 91 22.00 -4.66 -4.62
C GLN A 91 21.71 -3.25 -4.10
N GLU A 92 22.53 -2.29 -4.46
CA GLU A 92 22.35 -0.89 -4.08
C GLU A 92 21.14 -0.28 -4.80
N ALA A 93 20.94 -0.57 -6.07
CA ALA A 93 19.77 -0.15 -6.84
C ALA A 93 18.46 -0.71 -6.25
N LEU A 94 18.46 -1.98 -5.80
CA LEU A 94 17.35 -2.60 -5.08
C LEU A 94 17.05 -1.90 -3.75
N ARG A 95 18.08 -1.62 -2.95
CA ARG A 95 17.91 -0.87 -1.68
C ARG A 95 17.41 0.54 -1.90
N ASN A 96 17.84 1.18 -2.97
CA ASN A 96 17.35 2.51 -3.35
C ASN A 96 15.86 2.46 -3.69
N MET A 97 15.42 1.44 -4.42
CA MET A 97 14.00 1.20 -4.71
C MET A 97 13.21 0.97 -3.42
N ASP A 98 13.69 0.11 -2.52
CA ASP A 98 13.06 -0.16 -1.23
C ASP A 98 12.87 1.11 -0.39
N ARG A 99 13.92 1.93 -0.27
CA ARG A 99 13.86 3.22 0.44
C ARG A 99 12.86 4.21 -0.17
N ARG A 100 12.71 4.23 -1.50
CA ARG A 100 11.74 5.13 -2.17
C ARG A 100 10.31 4.69 -1.95
N VAL A 101 10.05 3.40 -2.11
CA VAL A 101 8.70 2.82 -1.99
C VAL A 101 8.26 2.74 -0.52
N GLY A 102 9.16 2.34 0.37
CA GLY A 102 8.91 2.18 1.80
C GLY A 102 7.87 1.10 2.11
N SER A 103 7.82 0.01 1.34
CA SER A 103 6.91 -1.12 1.52
C SER A 103 7.59 -2.24 2.30
N GLU A 104 6.91 -2.75 3.34
CA GLU A 104 7.40 -3.89 4.12
C GLU A 104 7.52 -5.16 3.26
N ASP A 105 6.57 -5.36 2.33
CA ASP A 105 6.59 -6.49 1.42
C ASP A 105 7.79 -6.41 0.46
N LEU A 106 8.11 -5.21 -0.05
CA LEU A 106 9.29 -5.00 -0.89
C LEU A 106 10.59 -5.21 -0.10
N THR A 107 10.65 -4.72 1.14
CA THR A 107 11.80 -4.93 2.03
C THR A 107 12.07 -6.43 2.22
N LEU A 108 11.01 -7.24 2.43
CA LEU A 108 11.13 -8.69 2.52
C LEU A 108 11.71 -9.29 1.23
N VAL A 109 11.23 -8.85 0.07
CA VAL A 109 11.75 -9.30 -1.25
C VAL A 109 13.22 -8.96 -1.41
N VAL A 110 13.62 -7.72 -1.11
CA VAL A 110 15.00 -7.25 -1.24
C VAL A 110 15.94 -8.04 -0.35
N LEU A 111 15.59 -8.23 0.93
CA LEU A 111 16.37 -9.03 1.88
C LEU A 111 16.49 -10.49 1.42
N SER A 112 15.42 -11.05 0.87
CA SER A 112 15.41 -12.42 0.36
C SER A 112 16.32 -12.59 -0.86
N ILE A 113 16.32 -11.63 -1.79
CA ILE A 113 17.24 -11.61 -2.93
C ILE A 113 18.70 -11.51 -2.46
N GLU A 114 18.97 -10.60 -1.53
CA GLU A 114 20.33 -10.43 -0.99
C GLU A 114 20.86 -11.70 -0.30
N THR A 115 20.00 -12.35 0.48
CA THR A 115 20.34 -13.59 1.17
C THR A 115 20.57 -14.71 0.18
N ALA A 116 19.66 -14.91 -0.77
CA ALA A 116 19.77 -15.94 -1.79
C ALA A 116 21.04 -15.81 -2.64
N ARG A 117 21.40 -14.58 -3.00
CA ARG A 117 22.66 -14.33 -3.75
C ARG A 117 23.92 -14.66 -2.95
N LYS A 118 23.90 -14.50 -1.63
CA LYS A 118 25.03 -14.85 -0.76
C LYS A 118 25.14 -16.36 -0.53
N THR A 119 24.00 -17.05 -0.43
CA THR A 119 23.92 -18.48 -0.12
C THR A 119 23.81 -19.39 -1.34
N GLY A 120 23.68 -18.82 -2.54
CA GLY A 120 23.44 -19.60 -3.77
C GLY A 120 22.01 -20.14 -3.87
N GLY A 121 21.04 -19.53 -3.15
CA GLY A 121 19.65 -19.98 -3.12
C GLY A 121 18.91 -19.81 -4.43
N ASN A 122 17.86 -20.62 -4.63
CA ASN A 122 17.00 -20.57 -5.82
C ASN A 122 16.02 -19.40 -5.75
N LEU A 123 16.37 -18.29 -6.43
CA LEU A 123 15.54 -17.08 -6.50
C LEU A 123 14.13 -17.34 -7.05
N THR A 124 13.98 -18.30 -7.94
CA THR A 124 12.70 -18.65 -8.55
C THR A 124 11.70 -19.18 -7.52
N GLU A 125 12.16 -20.07 -6.63
CA GLU A 125 11.34 -20.61 -5.53
C GLU A 125 11.05 -19.54 -4.49
N ILE A 126 12.01 -18.69 -4.19
CA ILE A 126 11.86 -17.59 -3.24
C ILE A 126 10.77 -16.63 -3.72
N PHE A 127 10.78 -16.21 -4.99
CA PHE A 127 9.74 -15.33 -5.53
C PHE A 127 8.35 -15.98 -5.51
N ALA A 128 8.26 -17.27 -5.86
CA ALA A 128 7.00 -18.01 -5.78
C ALA A 128 6.48 -18.08 -4.34
N SER A 129 7.35 -18.40 -3.38
CA SER A 129 7.00 -18.49 -1.97
C SER A 129 6.55 -17.15 -1.38
N ILE A 130 7.29 -16.07 -1.65
CA ILE A 130 6.94 -14.73 -1.16
C ILE A 130 5.62 -14.28 -1.78
N SER A 131 5.42 -14.44 -3.09
CA SER A 131 4.18 -14.06 -3.75
C SER A 131 2.97 -14.80 -3.16
N HIS A 132 3.13 -16.09 -2.85
CA HIS A 132 2.10 -16.88 -2.18
C HIS A 132 1.80 -16.35 -0.77
N THR A 133 2.82 -16.10 0.01
CA THR A 133 2.69 -15.61 1.40
C THR A 133 1.97 -14.26 1.45
N ILE A 134 2.37 -13.30 0.60
CA ILE A 134 1.73 -11.98 0.54
C ILE A 134 0.27 -12.14 0.08
N ARG A 135 -0.01 -12.99 -0.92
CA ARG A 135 -1.37 -13.23 -1.41
C ARG A 135 -2.29 -13.82 -0.33
N GLU A 136 -1.81 -14.77 0.46
CA GLU A 136 -2.57 -15.35 1.57
C GLU A 136 -2.83 -14.32 2.68
N ARG A 137 -1.83 -13.50 3.03
CA ARG A 137 -2.02 -12.39 3.98
C ARG A 137 -3.10 -11.42 3.51
N MET A 138 -3.07 -11.00 2.25
CA MET A 138 -4.08 -10.11 1.66
C MET A 138 -5.48 -10.74 1.63
N ARG A 139 -5.56 -12.06 1.42
CA ARG A 139 -6.83 -12.80 1.45
C ARG A 139 -7.43 -12.81 2.87
N ILE A 140 -6.61 -13.00 3.90
CA ILE A 140 -7.03 -12.96 5.29
C ILE A 140 -7.53 -11.56 5.66
N GLU A 141 -6.79 -10.50 5.31
CA GLU A 141 -7.17 -9.11 5.55
C GLU A 141 -8.55 -8.79 4.92
N LYS A 142 -8.78 -9.18 3.67
CA LYS A 142 -10.10 -9.01 3.02
C LYS A 142 -11.23 -9.77 3.72
N ARG A 143 -10.97 -10.96 4.27
CA ARG A 143 -11.97 -11.70 5.04
C ARG A 143 -12.36 -10.98 6.33
N ILE A 144 -11.38 -10.43 7.04
CA ILE A 144 -11.61 -9.65 8.27
C ILE A 144 -12.46 -8.42 7.95
N ASP A 145 -12.15 -7.68 6.88
CA ASP A 145 -12.92 -6.51 6.46
C ASP A 145 -14.38 -6.86 6.13
N THR A 146 -14.62 -7.98 5.47
CA THR A 146 -15.97 -8.43 5.13
C THR A 146 -16.78 -8.78 6.38
N LEU A 147 -16.18 -9.49 7.35
CA LEU A 147 -16.84 -9.86 8.60
C LEU A 147 -17.11 -8.65 9.51
N THR A 148 -16.18 -7.70 9.55
CA THR A 148 -16.34 -6.48 10.35
C THR A 148 -17.32 -5.49 9.72
N ALA A 149 -17.51 -5.48 8.40
CA ALA A 149 -18.49 -4.64 7.73
C ALA A 149 -19.93 -4.98 8.18
N GLN A 150 -20.25 -6.26 8.37
CA GLN A 150 -21.55 -6.69 8.88
C GLN A 150 -21.79 -6.20 10.32
N GLY A 151 -20.79 -6.31 11.20
CA GLY A 151 -20.88 -5.82 12.57
C GLY A 151 -20.99 -4.29 12.66
N ARG A 152 -20.30 -3.54 11.78
CA ARG A 152 -20.42 -2.08 11.72
C ARG A 152 -21.82 -1.64 11.30
N LEU A 153 -22.42 -2.29 10.29
CA LEU A 153 -23.79 -2.00 9.88
C LEU A 153 -24.80 -2.23 11.01
N GLN A 154 -24.69 -3.36 11.72
CA GLN A 154 -25.53 -3.62 12.90
C GLN A 154 -25.33 -2.58 14.00
N GLY A 155 -24.10 -2.18 14.29
CA GLY A 155 -23.78 -1.16 15.28
C GLY A 155 -24.36 0.22 14.92
N ILE A 156 -24.31 0.63 13.66
CA ILE A 156 -24.89 1.89 13.18
C ILE A 156 -26.41 1.85 13.31
N VAL A 157 -27.06 0.76 12.88
CA VAL A 157 -28.52 0.60 12.96
C VAL A 157 -28.98 0.64 14.42
N LEU A 158 -28.33 -0.10 15.32
CA LEU A 158 -28.66 -0.10 16.75
C LEU A 158 -28.43 1.27 17.40
N SER A 159 -27.38 2.01 16.98
CA SER A 159 -27.08 3.34 17.52
C SER A 159 -28.06 4.42 17.00
N LEU A 160 -28.60 4.24 15.79
CA LEU A 160 -29.58 5.18 15.21
C LEU A 160 -31.01 4.96 15.73
N MET A 161 -31.36 3.71 16.15
CA MET A 161 -32.69 3.35 16.61
C MET A 161 -33.24 4.27 17.71
N PRO A 162 -32.54 4.55 18.82
CA PRO A 162 -33.08 5.41 19.87
C PRO A 162 -33.32 6.85 19.40
N VAL A 163 -32.52 7.35 18.45
CA VAL A 163 -32.67 8.69 17.87
C VAL A 163 -33.93 8.75 17.00
N VAL A 164 -34.16 7.72 16.17
CA VAL A 164 -35.35 7.62 15.32
C VAL A 164 -36.61 7.48 16.18
N ILE A 165 -36.58 6.63 17.19
CA ILE A 165 -37.73 6.45 18.12
C ILE A 165 -38.03 7.75 18.86
N GLY A 166 -37.02 8.45 19.39
CA GLY A 166 -37.21 9.73 20.06
C GLY A 166 -37.80 10.81 19.15
N LEU A 167 -37.36 10.86 17.90
CA LEU A 167 -37.88 11.80 16.91
C LEU A 167 -39.35 11.48 16.52
N VAL A 168 -39.68 10.22 16.36
CA VAL A 168 -41.06 9.77 16.08
C VAL A 168 -42.00 10.09 17.26
N LEU A 169 -41.57 9.81 18.46
CA LEU A 169 -42.37 10.15 19.70
C LEU A 169 -42.59 11.66 19.84
N HIS A 170 -41.54 12.46 19.55
CA HIS A 170 -41.66 13.92 19.60
C HIS A 170 -42.58 14.51 18.51
N LEU A 171 -42.72 13.83 17.36
CA LEU A 171 -43.63 14.23 16.30
C LEU A 171 -45.09 13.78 16.52
N LEU A 172 -45.29 12.74 17.35
CA LEU A 172 -46.60 12.19 17.65
C LEU A 172 -47.29 12.86 18.90
N GLU A 173 -46.47 13.43 19.80
CA GLU A 173 -46.96 14.26 20.92
C GLU A 173 -46.46 15.71 20.70
N PRO A 174 -47.30 16.63 20.18
CA PRO A 174 -46.99 18.05 20.07
C PRO A 174 -47.08 18.75 21.45
#